data_262c7fa559631cae86e6446ff6480134
#
_entry.id   262c7fa559631cae86e6446ff6480134
#
_cell.length_a   1.000
_cell.length_b   1.000
_cell.length_c   1.000
_cell.angle_alpha   90.00
_cell.angle_beta   90.00
_cell.angle_gamma   90.00
#
_symmetry.space_group_name_H-M   'P 1'
#
loop_
_entity.id
_entity.type
_entity.pdbx_description
1 polymer ?
#
loop_
_entity_poly.entity_id
_entity_poly.type
_entity_poly.pdbx_seq_one_letter_code
_entity_poly.pdbx_strand_id
1 'polypeptide(L)'
;MVLWSDIDTSSIEMISIKDKTKFRYQGGPLRFQVPRGMCTWGVSGYKSFQIELTDPNFIQWWRSLEAQLCPVASGGPSPPFNSNLKEGVLRIKIDDAVYIFDQNSKQINPDVKEGLFRGQELSCLIDVDSTYFYNGNLGLTIRAYQIKTLSEAEDDDAPDEEPIALTPGVCAFLPI
;
A
#
# COMPACT_ATOMS: atom_id res chain seq x y z
N MET A 1 -9.59 12.26 -2.87
CA MET A 1 -8.47 11.36 -3.14
C MET A 1 -7.19 12.15 -3.19
N VAL A 2 -6.16 11.61 -2.59
CA VAL A 2 -4.91 12.33 -2.40
C VAL A 2 -3.76 11.53 -3.02
N LEU A 3 -2.97 12.14 -3.88
CA LEU A 3 -1.68 11.60 -4.32
C LEU A 3 -0.65 11.74 -3.18
N TRP A 4 0.35 10.88 -3.18
CA TRP A 4 1.44 10.99 -2.21
C TRP A 4 2.10 12.39 -2.21
N SER A 5 2.20 13.01 -3.39
CA SER A 5 2.79 14.34 -3.55
C SER A 5 1.94 15.48 -2.96
N ASP A 6 0.65 15.22 -2.70
CA ASP A 6 -0.28 16.21 -2.14
C ASP A 6 -0.39 16.12 -0.61
N ILE A 7 0.27 15.14 0.01
CA ILE A 7 0.29 14.99 1.46
C ILE A 7 1.13 16.09 2.09
N ASP A 8 0.49 16.91 2.93
CA ASP A 8 1.19 17.79 3.85
C ASP A 8 1.63 16.99 5.07
N THR A 9 2.90 16.57 5.07
CA THR A 9 3.44 15.72 6.13
C THR A 9 3.41 16.39 7.51
N SER A 10 3.39 17.73 7.56
CA SER A 10 3.26 18.48 8.82
C SER A 10 1.88 18.37 9.45
N SER A 11 0.87 17.97 8.68
CA SER A 11 -0.53 17.82 9.12
C SER A 11 -0.85 16.37 9.53
N ILE A 12 0.11 15.45 9.52
CA ILE A 12 -0.09 14.08 9.99
C ILE A 12 -0.18 14.07 11.52
N GLU A 13 -1.28 13.52 12.02
CA GLU A 13 -1.49 13.33 13.45
C GLU A 13 -0.94 11.98 13.88
N MET A 14 -0.19 11.98 14.97
CA MET A 14 0.40 10.78 15.57
C MET A 14 -0.25 10.53 16.93
N ILE A 15 -0.94 9.39 17.06
CA ILE A 15 -1.70 9.02 18.26
C ILE A 15 -1.10 7.77 18.88
N SER A 16 -0.56 7.90 20.09
CA SER A 16 -0.04 6.75 20.84
C SER A 16 -1.18 5.92 21.43
N ILE A 17 -1.23 4.64 21.07
CA ILE A 17 -2.20 3.66 21.56
C ILE A 17 -1.44 2.43 22.03
N LYS A 18 -1.36 2.24 23.36
CA LYS A 18 -0.59 1.14 23.96
C LYS A 18 0.86 1.17 23.44
N ASP A 19 1.28 0.11 22.77
CA ASP A 19 2.66 -0.09 22.33
C ASP A 19 2.93 0.39 20.90
N LYS A 20 1.96 1.06 20.28
CA LYS A 20 2.08 1.52 18.90
C LYS A 20 1.58 2.95 18.69
N THR A 21 2.05 3.59 17.65
CA THR A 21 1.59 4.90 17.21
C THR A 21 0.72 4.73 15.96
N LYS A 22 -0.52 5.22 16.02
CA LYS A 22 -1.41 5.31 14.85
C LYS A 22 -1.28 6.64 14.16
N PHE A 23 -1.53 6.64 12.87
CA PHE A 23 -1.45 7.83 12.02
C PHE A 23 -2.81 8.21 11.50
N ARG A 24 -3.09 9.52 11.49
CA ARG A 24 -4.30 10.11 10.91
C ARG A 24 -3.94 11.31 10.05
N TYR A 25 -4.77 11.57 9.09
CA TYR A 25 -4.62 12.72 8.20
C TYR A 25 -6.00 13.30 7.87
N GLN A 26 -6.19 14.59 8.14
CA GLN A 26 -7.46 15.29 7.88
C GLN A 26 -8.70 14.59 8.46
N GLY A 27 -8.59 14.10 9.69
CA GLY A 27 -9.70 13.45 10.41
C GLY A 27 -9.98 12.00 10.00
N GLY A 28 -9.22 11.43 9.08
CA GLY A 28 -9.34 10.06 8.59
C GLY A 28 -8.04 9.28 8.64
N PRO A 29 -7.96 8.11 8.01
CA PRO A 29 -6.72 7.39 7.87
C PRO A 29 -5.70 8.15 7.03
N LEU A 30 -4.42 7.89 7.27
CA LEU A 30 -3.35 8.39 6.39
C LEU A 30 -3.34 7.52 5.12
N ARG A 31 -4.07 7.99 4.12
CA ARG A 31 -4.34 7.27 2.87
C ARG A 31 -3.92 8.08 1.67
N PHE A 32 -3.18 7.49 0.77
CA PHE A 32 -2.75 8.13 -0.46
C PHE A 32 -2.41 7.14 -1.56
N GLN A 33 -2.44 7.62 -2.80
CA GLN A 33 -2.05 6.86 -3.97
C GLN A 33 -0.54 6.94 -4.15
N VAL A 34 0.10 5.78 -4.27
CA VAL A 34 1.52 5.66 -4.61
C VAL A 34 1.71 5.60 -6.13
N PRO A 35 2.91 5.87 -6.66
CA PRO A 35 3.17 5.67 -8.08
C PRO A 35 2.86 4.24 -8.52
N ARG A 36 2.46 4.07 -9.75
CA ARG A 36 2.27 2.74 -10.33
C ARG A 36 3.58 1.96 -10.36
N GLY A 37 3.48 0.67 -10.19
CA GLY A 37 4.64 -0.21 -10.19
C GLY A 37 4.32 -1.63 -10.62
N MET A 38 5.36 -2.35 -11.00
CA MET A 38 5.26 -3.75 -11.42
C MET A 38 5.22 -4.67 -10.20
N CYS A 39 4.22 -5.54 -10.15
CA CYS A 39 4.12 -6.59 -9.14
C CYS A 39 4.71 -7.89 -9.70
N THR A 40 6.03 -8.04 -9.64
CA THR A 40 6.75 -9.14 -10.29
C THR A 40 6.35 -10.52 -9.72
N TRP A 41 6.22 -10.62 -8.41
CA TRP A 41 6.04 -11.91 -7.73
C TRP A 41 4.60 -12.24 -7.34
N GLY A 42 3.71 -11.25 -7.34
CA GLY A 42 2.35 -11.39 -6.86
C GLY A 42 2.24 -11.45 -5.34
N VAL A 43 1.05 -11.76 -4.86
CA VAL A 43 0.77 -11.91 -3.43
C VAL A 43 1.52 -13.13 -2.88
N SER A 44 2.19 -12.95 -1.74
CA SER A 44 2.88 -14.02 -1.04
C SER A 44 1.94 -14.82 -0.13
N GLY A 45 2.37 -15.99 0.33
CA GLY A 45 1.66 -16.78 1.33
C GLY A 45 1.44 -16.07 2.66
N TYR A 46 2.17 -14.97 2.92
CA TYR A 46 2.02 -14.11 4.11
C TYR A 46 1.07 -12.92 3.88
N LYS A 47 0.27 -12.95 2.81
CA LYS A 47 -0.67 -11.87 2.44
C LYS A 47 0.01 -10.50 2.34
N SER A 48 1.07 -10.44 1.59
CA SER A 48 1.74 -9.20 1.18
C SER A 48 2.20 -9.33 -0.27
N PHE A 49 2.33 -8.19 -0.94
CA PHE A 49 2.88 -8.12 -2.28
C PHE A 49 3.89 -6.98 -2.37
N GLN A 50 4.67 -6.99 -3.42
CA GLN A 50 5.71 -6.00 -3.67
C GLN A 50 5.49 -5.36 -5.03
N ILE A 51 5.66 -4.04 -5.09
CA ILE A 51 5.67 -3.29 -6.34
C ILE A 51 7.03 -2.61 -6.53
N GLU A 52 7.54 -2.68 -7.75
CA GLU A 52 8.78 -2.01 -8.13
C GLU A 52 8.48 -0.57 -8.54
N LEU A 53 9.13 0.38 -7.88
CA LEU A 53 8.95 1.80 -8.09
C LEU A 53 10.23 2.42 -8.62
N THR A 54 10.10 3.26 -9.63
CA THR A 54 11.24 3.90 -10.30
C THR A 54 11.29 5.42 -10.13
N ASP A 55 10.25 6.01 -9.54
CA ASP A 55 10.18 7.46 -9.30
C ASP A 55 11.13 7.87 -8.15
N PRO A 56 12.25 8.54 -8.44
CA PRO A 56 13.22 8.94 -7.41
C PRO A 56 12.63 9.97 -6.43
N ASN A 57 11.68 10.79 -6.87
CA ASN A 57 11.04 11.78 -6.01
C ASN A 57 10.15 11.11 -4.97
N PHE A 58 9.43 10.07 -5.36
CA PHE A 58 8.65 9.27 -4.42
C PHE A 58 9.56 8.55 -3.41
N ILE A 59 10.62 7.93 -3.87
CA ILE A 59 11.56 7.21 -3.00
C ILE A 59 12.16 8.14 -1.96
N GLN A 60 12.57 9.34 -2.36
CA GLN A 60 13.09 10.35 -1.43
C GLN A 60 12.03 10.82 -0.43
N TRP A 61 10.82 11.11 -0.93
CA TRP A 61 9.70 11.51 -0.08
C TRP A 61 9.33 10.42 0.94
N TRP A 62 9.29 9.17 0.50
CA TRP A 62 9.00 8.02 1.38
C TRP A 62 10.04 7.88 2.50
N ARG A 63 11.32 8.04 2.17
CA ARG A 63 12.38 8.02 3.18
C ARG A 63 12.19 9.12 4.23
N SER A 64 11.82 10.31 3.80
CA SER A 64 11.51 11.43 4.70
C SER A 64 10.29 11.15 5.56
N LEU A 65 9.26 10.54 4.99
CA LEU A 65 8.06 10.13 5.73
C LEU A 65 8.38 9.08 6.80
N GLU A 66 9.14 8.05 6.46
CA GLU A 66 9.57 7.03 7.42
C GLU A 66 10.34 7.65 8.59
N ALA A 67 11.27 8.56 8.30
CA ALA A 67 12.05 9.26 9.34
C ALA A 67 11.17 10.11 10.25
N GLN A 68 10.11 10.72 9.73
CA GLN A 68 9.15 11.51 10.50
C GLN A 68 8.24 10.63 11.37
N LEU A 69 7.73 9.53 10.83
CA LEU A 69 6.77 8.65 11.51
C LEU A 69 7.43 7.72 12.52
N CYS A 70 8.69 7.39 12.32
CA CYS A 70 9.50 6.57 13.22
C CYS A 70 10.78 7.32 13.62
N PRO A 71 10.68 8.40 14.41
CA PRO A 71 11.85 9.15 14.81
C PRO A 71 12.76 8.29 15.69
N VAL A 72 14.07 8.40 15.47
CA VAL A 72 15.07 7.78 16.32
C VAL A 72 15.01 8.44 17.69
N ALA A 73 14.75 7.66 18.73
CA ALA A 73 14.73 8.19 20.08
C ALA A 73 16.13 8.72 20.45
N SER A 74 16.19 9.99 20.82
CA SER A 74 17.41 10.59 21.35
C SER A 74 17.72 10.02 22.74
N GLY A 75 18.85 9.34 22.92
CA GLY A 75 19.38 8.98 24.21
C GLY A 75 19.42 7.50 24.60
N GLY A 76 19.25 6.58 23.64
CA GLY A 76 19.39 5.14 23.88
C GLY A 76 19.66 4.37 22.58
N PRO A 77 20.02 3.09 22.65
CA PRO A 77 20.13 2.27 21.45
C PRO A 77 18.72 2.17 20.80
N SER A 78 18.56 2.81 19.64
CA SER A 78 17.32 2.72 18.87
C SER A 78 17.18 1.31 18.28
N PRO A 79 15.99 0.70 18.29
CA PRO A 79 15.78 -0.53 17.56
C PRO A 79 16.03 -0.30 16.07
N PRO A 80 16.59 -1.29 15.35
CA PRO A 80 16.76 -1.17 13.93
C PRO A 80 15.41 -0.97 13.24
N PHE A 81 15.37 -0.06 12.26
CA PHE A 81 14.18 0.22 11.48
C PHE A 81 14.12 -0.69 10.24
N ASN A 82 13.00 -1.38 10.10
CA ASN A 82 12.74 -2.24 8.95
C ASN A 82 11.84 -1.51 7.94
N SER A 83 12.47 -0.89 6.94
CA SER A 83 11.75 -0.14 5.90
C SER A 83 10.91 -1.07 5.01
N ASN A 84 9.71 -0.61 4.66
CA ASN A 84 8.88 -1.25 3.63
C ASN A 84 9.39 -1.01 2.21
N LEU A 85 10.25 -0.01 2.03
CA LEU A 85 10.85 0.35 0.73
C LEU A 85 12.33 -0.01 0.75
N LYS A 86 12.70 -1.07 0.02
CA LYS A 86 14.08 -1.54 -0.12
C LYS A 86 14.44 -1.64 -1.59
N GLU A 87 15.52 -0.97 -2.00
CA GLU A 87 16.03 -1.02 -3.39
C GLU A 87 14.95 -0.72 -4.44
N GLY A 88 14.09 0.27 -4.17
CA GLY A 88 13.00 0.65 -5.06
C GLY A 88 11.78 -0.26 -5.02
N VAL A 89 11.75 -1.25 -4.13
CA VAL A 89 10.63 -2.20 -3.99
C VAL A 89 9.83 -1.89 -2.73
N LEU A 90 8.56 -1.55 -2.88
CA LEU A 90 7.64 -1.27 -1.79
C LEU A 90 6.81 -2.51 -1.45
N ARG A 91 6.87 -2.94 -0.20
CA ARG A 91 6.09 -4.07 0.33
C ARG A 91 4.81 -3.57 0.99
N ILE A 92 3.68 -4.15 0.59
CA ILE A 92 2.34 -3.74 1.02
C ILE A 92 1.59 -4.98 1.50
N LYS A 93 0.94 -4.89 2.66
CA LYS A 93 0.02 -5.93 3.14
C LYS A 93 -1.30 -5.87 2.39
N ILE A 94 -1.91 -7.04 2.17
CA ILE A 94 -3.22 -7.18 1.56
C ILE A 94 -4.08 -8.09 2.43
N ASP A 95 -5.35 -7.77 2.56
CA ASP A 95 -6.35 -8.60 3.23
C ASP A 95 -7.63 -8.69 2.39
N ASP A 96 -8.61 -9.45 2.87
CA ASP A 96 -9.85 -9.68 2.14
C ASP A 96 -10.78 -8.44 2.08
N ALA A 97 -10.45 -7.37 2.80
CA ALA A 97 -11.20 -6.11 2.79
C ALA A 97 -10.75 -5.15 1.67
N VAL A 98 -9.73 -5.51 0.90
CA VAL A 98 -9.23 -4.69 -0.20
C VAL A 98 -10.24 -4.59 -1.34
N TYR A 99 -10.38 -3.40 -1.92
CA TYR A 99 -11.14 -3.20 -3.15
C TYR A 99 -10.22 -3.33 -4.36
N ILE A 100 -10.58 -4.20 -5.31
CA ILE A 100 -9.78 -4.47 -6.50
C ILE A 100 -10.57 -4.05 -7.73
N PHE A 101 -9.91 -3.34 -8.64
CA PHE A 101 -10.48 -2.85 -9.89
C PHE A 101 -9.64 -3.31 -11.07
N ASP A 102 -10.31 -3.60 -12.18
CA ASP A 102 -9.63 -3.88 -13.43
C ASP A 102 -9.17 -2.56 -14.12
N GLN A 103 -8.52 -2.69 -15.26
CA GLN A 103 -8.04 -1.55 -16.05
C GLN A 103 -9.15 -0.57 -16.48
N ASN A 104 -10.40 -1.03 -16.56
CA ASN A 104 -11.56 -0.22 -16.92
C ASN A 104 -12.25 0.39 -15.70
N SER A 105 -11.61 0.33 -14.52
CA SER A 105 -12.16 0.80 -13.24
C SER A 105 -13.41 0.05 -12.80
N LYS A 106 -13.59 -1.17 -13.29
CA LYS A 106 -14.66 -2.07 -12.86
C LYS A 106 -14.19 -2.87 -11.64
N GLN A 107 -15.00 -2.88 -10.60
CA GLN A 107 -14.67 -3.68 -9.41
C GLN A 107 -14.73 -5.17 -9.73
N ILE A 108 -13.68 -5.88 -9.31
CA ILE A 108 -13.56 -7.33 -9.41
C ILE A 108 -13.35 -7.92 -8.02
N ASN A 109 -13.60 -9.20 -7.86
CA ASN A 109 -13.47 -9.86 -6.56
C ASN A 109 -12.67 -11.18 -6.69
N PRO A 110 -11.40 -11.11 -7.09
CA PRO A 110 -10.55 -12.30 -7.12
C PRO A 110 -10.26 -12.77 -5.69
N ASP A 111 -10.03 -14.07 -5.54
CA ASP A 111 -9.50 -14.61 -4.30
C ASP A 111 -8.12 -14.02 -4.01
N VAL A 112 -7.93 -13.50 -2.80
CA VAL A 112 -6.62 -13.02 -2.34
C VAL A 112 -5.78 -14.23 -1.93
N LYS A 113 -5.08 -14.80 -2.89
CA LYS A 113 -4.25 -15.98 -2.76
C LYS A 113 -2.87 -15.77 -3.31
N GLU A 114 -1.97 -16.66 -2.98
CA GLU A 114 -0.59 -16.63 -3.48
C GLU A 114 -0.54 -16.57 -5.01
N GLY A 115 0.28 -15.66 -5.53
CA GLY A 115 0.46 -15.44 -6.96
C GLY A 115 -0.51 -14.44 -7.60
N LEU A 116 -1.53 -13.95 -6.87
CA LEU A 116 -2.41 -12.89 -7.38
C LEU A 116 -1.56 -11.66 -7.78
N PHE A 117 -1.88 -11.04 -8.91
CA PHE A 117 -1.17 -9.90 -9.53
C PHE A 117 0.23 -10.17 -10.07
N ARG A 118 0.69 -11.40 -10.10
CA ARG A 118 2.03 -11.73 -10.64
C ARG A 118 2.19 -11.21 -12.06
N GLY A 119 3.26 -10.44 -12.30
CA GLY A 119 3.59 -9.88 -13.61
C GLY A 119 2.68 -8.74 -14.07
N GLN A 120 1.84 -8.21 -13.20
CA GLN A 120 0.93 -7.11 -13.52
C GLN A 120 1.46 -5.77 -13.00
N GLU A 121 1.20 -4.71 -13.76
CA GLU A 121 1.40 -3.34 -13.32
C GLU A 121 0.19 -2.90 -12.48
N LEU A 122 0.44 -2.35 -11.31
CA LEU A 122 -0.59 -1.96 -10.36
C LEU A 122 -0.51 -0.47 -10.02
N SER A 123 -1.68 0.12 -9.79
CA SER A 123 -1.83 1.36 -9.05
C SER A 123 -2.46 1.05 -7.70
N CYS A 124 -1.86 1.55 -6.63
CA CYS A 124 -2.29 1.23 -5.27
C CYS A 124 -2.63 2.48 -4.48
N LEU A 125 -3.76 2.42 -3.79
CA LEU A 125 -4.15 3.34 -2.75
C LEU A 125 -3.87 2.63 -1.42
N ILE A 126 -2.96 3.18 -0.63
CA ILE A 126 -2.49 2.53 0.60
C ILE A 126 -2.88 3.32 1.84
N ASP A 127 -3.04 2.60 2.95
CA ASP A 127 -3.13 3.15 4.29
C ASP A 127 -1.80 2.93 5.03
N VAL A 128 -1.21 4.00 5.53
CA VAL A 128 -0.13 3.93 6.51
C VAL A 128 -0.79 3.97 7.88
N ASP A 129 -0.99 2.80 8.48
CA ASP A 129 -1.86 2.62 9.64
C ASP A 129 -1.18 2.96 10.96
N SER A 130 -0.04 2.33 11.23
CA SER A 130 0.61 2.42 12.52
C SER A 130 2.06 1.95 12.47
N THR A 131 2.78 2.20 13.57
CA THR A 131 4.05 1.54 13.83
C THR A 131 3.83 0.11 14.33
N TYR A 132 4.80 -0.76 14.14
CA TYR A 132 4.88 -2.06 14.80
C TYR A 132 6.27 -2.28 15.36
N PHE A 133 6.36 -3.12 16.39
CA PHE A 133 7.61 -3.62 16.92
C PHE A 133 7.56 -5.15 16.95
N TYR A 134 8.46 -5.78 16.20
CA TYR A 134 8.50 -7.23 16.08
C TYR A 134 9.94 -7.73 15.92
N ASN A 135 10.32 -8.77 16.67
CA ASN A 135 11.66 -9.34 16.64
C ASN A 135 12.78 -8.30 16.80
N GLY A 136 12.59 -7.30 17.66
CA GLY A 136 13.57 -6.23 17.86
C GLY A 136 13.61 -5.18 16.77
N ASN A 137 12.74 -5.23 15.76
CA ASN A 137 12.69 -4.26 14.68
C ASN A 137 11.46 -3.37 14.77
N LEU A 138 11.66 -2.08 14.55
CA LEU A 138 10.59 -1.10 14.39
C LEU A 138 10.25 -0.94 12.90
N GLY A 139 8.97 -0.81 12.57
CA GLY A 139 8.53 -0.59 11.21
C GLY A 139 7.15 0.03 11.11
N LEU A 140 6.68 0.21 9.87
CA LEU A 140 5.35 0.73 9.55
C LEU A 140 4.45 -0.39 9.03
N THR A 141 3.21 -0.41 9.49
CA THR A 141 2.16 -1.24 8.91
C THR A 141 1.51 -0.49 7.76
N ILE A 142 1.65 -1.01 6.56
CA ILE A 142 1.12 -0.45 5.33
C ILE A 142 0.17 -1.47 4.71
N ARG A 143 -1.06 -1.07 4.41
CA ARG A 143 -2.09 -1.93 3.84
C ARG A 143 -2.62 -1.36 2.55
N ALA A 144 -2.91 -2.23 1.58
CA ALA A 144 -3.66 -1.85 0.40
C ALA A 144 -5.13 -1.61 0.76
N TYR A 145 -5.64 -0.44 0.42
CA TYR A 145 -7.06 -0.11 0.52
C TYR A 145 -7.78 -0.36 -0.81
N GLN A 146 -7.18 0.11 -1.91
CA GLN A 146 -7.64 -0.18 -3.26
C GLN A 146 -6.45 -0.55 -4.15
N ILE A 147 -6.67 -1.48 -5.06
CA ILE A 147 -5.71 -1.88 -6.07
C ILE A 147 -6.40 -1.84 -7.43
N LYS A 148 -5.76 -1.19 -8.39
CA LYS A 148 -6.20 -1.20 -9.79
C LYS A 148 -5.14 -1.87 -10.64
N THR A 149 -5.54 -2.88 -11.40
CA THR A 149 -4.67 -3.50 -12.39
C THR A 149 -4.63 -2.64 -13.64
N LEU A 150 -3.45 -2.37 -14.17
CA LEU A 150 -3.23 -1.48 -15.31
C LEU A 150 -2.91 -2.23 -16.60
N SER A 151 -2.44 -3.47 -16.50
CA SER A 151 -2.21 -4.36 -17.63
C SER A 151 -3.37 -5.33 -17.78
N GLU A 152 -3.67 -5.72 -19.04
CA GLU A 152 -4.59 -6.83 -19.28
C GLU A 152 -4.01 -8.09 -18.66
N ALA A 153 -4.84 -8.82 -17.90
CA ALA A 153 -4.51 -10.20 -17.61
C ALA A 153 -4.39 -10.93 -18.95
N GLU A 154 -3.32 -11.68 -19.17
CA GLU A 154 -3.28 -12.60 -20.30
C GLU A 154 -4.45 -13.56 -20.12
N ASP A 155 -5.48 -13.39 -20.97
CA ASP A 155 -6.67 -14.22 -20.97
C ASP A 155 -6.31 -15.62 -21.46
N ASP A 156 -5.98 -16.50 -20.53
CA ASP A 156 -6.20 -17.92 -20.75
C ASP A 156 -7.67 -18.21 -20.41
N ASP A 157 -8.53 -18.17 -21.44
CA ASP A 157 -9.91 -18.73 -21.45
C ASP A 157 -10.64 -18.71 -20.09
N ALA A 158 -10.81 -17.53 -19.48
CA ALA A 158 -11.75 -17.39 -18.37
C ALA A 158 -13.17 -17.29 -18.92
N PRO A 159 -14.11 -18.16 -18.51
CA PRO A 159 -15.51 -18.01 -18.87
C PRO A 159 -16.02 -16.65 -18.40
N ASP A 160 -16.88 -16.02 -19.22
CA ASP A 160 -17.61 -14.81 -18.87
C ASP A 160 -18.46 -15.07 -17.60
N GLU A 161 -17.83 -14.94 -16.43
CA GLU A 161 -18.58 -14.90 -15.21
C GLU A 161 -19.28 -13.53 -15.12
N GLU A 162 -20.61 -13.56 -15.06
CA GLU A 162 -21.37 -12.36 -14.77
C GLU A 162 -20.87 -11.73 -13.47
N PRO A 163 -20.65 -10.39 -13.44
CA PRO A 163 -20.14 -9.75 -12.26
C PRO A 163 -21.13 -9.96 -11.10
N ILE A 164 -20.67 -10.60 -10.04
CA ILE A 164 -21.40 -10.66 -8.78
C ILE A 164 -21.61 -9.21 -8.34
N ALA A 165 -22.86 -8.82 -8.10
CA ALA A 165 -23.19 -7.47 -7.60
C ALA A 165 -22.64 -7.33 -6.18
N LEU A 166 -21.39 -6.90 -6.08
CA LEU A 166 -20.78 -6.46 -4.83
C LEU A 166 -21.27 -5.05 -4.53
N THR A 167 -21.35 -4.72 -3.24
CA THR A 167 -21.57 -3.34 -2.81
C THR A 167 -20.57 -2.44 -3.56
N PRO A 168 -21.03 -1.46 -4.35
CA PRO A 168 -20.14 -0.75 -5.26
C PRO A 168 -19.12 0.07 -4.47
N GLY A 169 -17.89 -0.41 -4.46
CA GLY A 169 -16.75 0.42 -4.15
C GLY A 169 -16.55 1.40 -5.31
N VAL A 170 -16.56 2.69 -5.03
CA VAL A 170 -16.24 3.68 -6.04
C VAL A 170 -14.73 3.62 -6.30
N CYS A 171 -14.34 3.43 -7.55
CA CYS A 171 -12.93 3.48 -7.94
C CYS A 171 -12.41 4.90 -7.72
N ALA A 172 -11.46 5.03 -6.79
CA ALA A 172 -10.99 6.31 -6.33
C ALA A 172 -9.59 6.67 -6.88
N PHE A 173 -9.16 6.05 -7.98
CA PHE A 173 -7.87 6.33 -8.60
C PHE A 173 -7.92 7.59 -9.46
N LEU A 174 -6.89 8.43 -9.28
CA LEU A 174 -6.64 9.55 -10.15
C LEU A 174 -5.90 9.09 -11.41
N PRO A 175 -6.17 9.68 -12.58
CA PRO A 175 -5.37 9.42 -13.77
C PRO A 175 -3.92 9.84 -13.52
N ILE A 176 -3.02 8.98 -13.89
CA ILE A 176 -1.57 9.22 -13.80
C ILE A 176 -1.01 9.39 -15.20
#